data_5a474ba6903450e2db3b6320b37aa0e5
#
_entry.id   5a474ba6903450e2db3b6320b37aa0e5
#
_cell.length_a   1.000
_cell.length_b   1.000
_cell.length_c   1.000
_cell.angle_alpha   90.00
_cell.angle_beta   90.00
_cell.angle_gamma   90.00
#
_symmetry.space_group_name_H-M   'P 1'
#
loop_
_entity.id
_entity.type
_entity.pdbx_description
1 polymer ?
#
loop_
_entity_poly.entity_id
_entity_poly.type
_entity_poly.pdbx_seq_one_letter_code
_entity_poly.pdbx_strand_id
1 'polypeptide(L)'
;SNLRKQSIPPTLRNEFNKSQNSLEEMNVEALQKSLEKMASNIAEIESELDRYIDIFKRLKAEQKLDELKNRLEKLTQQKSKLDEDIKDAESFPDKNNIQRIAQEESRLLDELKKLNDEIKTASDLIEPFSKTSADKLQKLSTSDDYKNAKANIENTISNLQKGKSAKSSSQKSLNNLHNLQNELSMLQKEFQNETVSEMATKLAKIMRDVLYLSKVQEDIKDETALLSRNSSQLKTMAYRQQLIQDQLRQTTKQMVELSKETFSITPEIGKAIGGVNNSIEKTKSELTNRNIRNAIDNQELAMKGLNTAALSLFKSIQQMQSSGSASGFEQFLKMMQQMAGQQQNLNQQGTGMGMGQLSESAKQQILQSMLQGQKSVQKALQQLIKEMKQSGEKNGQGDLKGISNDIEDVISDLSKFKYNKKTKNKQRRILSRMLDSQTSLSQRGYKEKRKSYNVDRTDIYSSSKNLPLSLG
;
A
#
# COMPACT_ATOMS: atom_id res chain seq x y z
N SER A 1 -27.61 -6.13 -21.18
CA SER A 1 -27.98 -4.75 -20.74
C SER A 1 -27.89 -4.56 -19.21
N ASN A 2 -28.22 -5.56 -18.38
CA ASN A 2 -28.20 -5.44 -16.91
C ASN A 2 -26.79 -5.47 -16.26
N LEU A 3 -25.80 -6.05 -16.89
CA LEU A 3 -24.42 -6.12 -16.38
C LEU A 3 -23.66 -4.77 -16.46
N ARG A 4 -24.03 -3.86 -17.38
CA ARG A 4 -23.44 -2.51 -17.50
C ARG A 4 -23.93 -1.53 -16.43
N LYS A 5 -25.16 -1.73 -15.90
CA LYS A 5 -25.72 -0.83 -14.86
C LYS A 5 -25.08 -0.98 -13.47
N GLN A 6 -24.39 -2.09 -13.19
CA GLN A 6 -23.79 -2.37 -11.87
C GLN A 6 -22.37 -1.81 -11.68
N SER A 7 -21.72 -1.30 -12.73
CA SER A 7 -20.34 -0.83 -12.70
C SER A 7 -20.18 0.70 -12.64
N ILE A 8 -21.28 1.45 -12.66
CA ILE A 8 -21.24 2.91 -12.65
C ILE A 8 -21.28 3.41 -11.21
N PRO A 9 -20.33 4.31 -10.78
CA PRO A 9 -20.36 4.91 -9.45
C PRO A 9 -21.71 5.60 -9.14
N PRO A 10 -22.17 5.58 -7.86
CA PRO A 10 -23.46 6.18 -7.48
C PRO A 10 -23.59 7.66 -7.85
N THR A 11 -22.50 8.43 -7.78
CA THR A 11 -22.43 9.85 -8.17
C THR A 11 -22.71 10.03 -9.66
N LEU A 12 -22.06 9.24 -10.52
CA LEU A 12 -22.30 9.25 -11.96
C LEU A 12 -23.70 8.74 -12.31
N ARG A 13 -24.23 7.77 -11.57
CA ARG A 13 -25.60 7.26 -11.77
C ARG A 13 -26.64 8.33 -11.43
N ASN A 14 -26.43 9.08 -10.35
CA ASN A 14 -27.32 10.17 -9.96
C ASN A 14 -27.30 11.31 -10.97
N GLU A 15 -26.13 11.71 -11.47
CA GLU A 15 -26.04 12.74 -12.50
C GLU A 15 -26.57 12.24 -13.85
N PHE A 16 -26.40 10.98 -14.19
CA PHE A 16 -27.03 10.36 -15.37
C PHE A 16 -28.55 10.37 -15.29
N ASN A 17 -29.12 10.02 -14.12
CA ASN A 17 -30.57 10.07 -13.91
C ASN A 17 -31.09 11.51 -13.98
N LYS A 18 -30.34 12.49 -13.43
CA LYS A 18 -30.69 13.91 -13.57
C LYS A 18 -30.64 14.39 -15.00
N SER A 19 -29.64 13.97 -15.77
CA SER A 19 -29.54 14.26 -17.21
C SER A 19 -30.71 13.67 -17.98
N GLN A 20 -31.10 12.43 -17.66
CA GLN A 20 -32.25 11.78 -18.28
C GLN A 20 -33.56 12.49 -17.94
N ASN A 21 -33.78 12.85 -16.67
CA ASN A 21 -34.97 13.59 -16.26
C ASN A 21 -35.00 15.00 -16.93
N SER A 22 -33.84 15.68 -17.00
CA SER A 22 -33.74 16.99 -17.68
C SER A 22 -33.99 16.91 -19.17
N LEU A 23 -33.68 15.79 -19.78
CA LEU A 23 -33.95 15.52 -21.20
C LEU A 23 -35.44 15.25 -21.43
N GLU A 24 -36.11 14.51 -20.52
CA GLU A 24 -37.56 14.28 -20.53
C GLU A 24 -38.35 15.56 -20.29
N GLU A 25 -37.82 16.48 -19.46
CA GLU A 25 -38.41 17.80 -19.16
C GLU A 25 -38.04 18.88 -20.20
N MET A 26 -37.25 18.56 -21.23
CA MET A 26 -36.70 19.49 -22.22
C MET A 26 -35.94 20.70 -21.61
N ASN A 27 -35.35 20.52 -20.45
CA ASN A 27 -34.58 21.58 -19.76
C ASN A 27 -33.10 21.50 -20.18
N VAL A 28 -32.75 22.27 -21.22
CA VAL A 28 -31.42 22.29 -21.82
C VAL A 28 -30.33 22.76 -20.84
N GLU A 29 -30.62 23.78 -20.00
CA GLU A 29 -29.64 24.29 -19.02
C GLU A 29 -29.35 23.28 -17.90
N ALA A 30 -30.36 22.60 -17.39
CA ALA A 30 -30.19 21.54 -16.39
C ALA A 30 -29.43 20.35 -16.96
N LEU A 31 -29.67 19.99 -18.21
CA LEU A 31 -28.96 18.95 -18.93
C LEU A 31 -27.48 19.31 -19.11
N GLN A 32 -27.19 20.52 -19.59
CA GLN A 32 -25.80 20.99 -19.78
C GLN A 32 -25.04 20.97 -18.45
N LYS A 33 -25.60 21.49 -17.37
CA LYS A 33 -25.00 21.51 -16.03
C LYS A 33 -24.77 20.11 -15.46
N SER A 34 -25.66 19.16 -15.76
CA SER A 34 -25.52 17.77 -15.35
C SER A 34 -24.42 17.06 -16.16
N LEU A 35 -24.30 17.34 -17.47
CA LEU A 35 -23.25 16.81 -18.33
C LEU A 35 -21.86 17.36 -17.95
N GLU A 36 -21.74 18.66 -17.62
CA GLU A 36 -20.51 19.27 -17.13
C GLU A 36 -20.05 18.64 -15.82
N LYS A 37 -20.97 18.37 -14.88
CA LYS A 37 -20.67 17.65 -13.64
C LYS A 37 -20.26 16.20 -13.89
N MET A 38 -20.90 15.52 -14.85
CA MET A 38 -20.49 14.17 -15.25
C MET A 38 -19.08 14.16 -15.83
N ALA A 39 -18.75 15.11 -16.71
CA ALA A 39 -17.41 15.25 -17.28
C ALA A 39 -16.36 15.53 -16.20
N SER A 40 -16.65 16.43 -15.25
CA SER A 40 -15.77 16.69 -14.09
C SER A 40 -15.56 15.47 -13.22
N ASN A 41 -16.63 14.72 -12.93
CA ASN A 41 -16.55 13.48 -12.14
C ASN A 41 -15.77 12.37 -12.87
N ILE A 42 -15.87 12.30 -14.21
CA ILE A 42 -15.09 11.35 -15.02
C ILE A 42 -13.61 11.72 -14.99
N ALA A 43 -13.27 13.00 -15.18
CA ALA A 43 -11.88 13.46 -15.13
C ALA A 43 -11.25 13.26 -13.75
N GLU A 44 -12.00 13.48 -12.65
CA GLU A 44 -11.55 13.19 -11.29
C GLU A 44 -11.31 11.67 -11.10
N ILE A 45 -12.21 10.84 -11.62
CA ILE A 45 -12.07 9.39 -11.61
C ILE A 45 -10.85 8.94 -12.42
N GLU A 46 -10.62 9.48 -13.60
CA GLU A 46 -9.44 9.18 -14.44
C GLU A 46 -8.14 9.58 -13.73
N SER A 47 -8.09 10.78 -13.15
CA SER A 47 -6.91 11.25 -12.38
C SER A 47 -6.60 10.38 -11.15
N GLU A 48 -7.64 9.94 -10.43
CA GLU A 48 -7.44 8.98 -9.33
C GLU A 48 -7.03 7.59 -9.85
N LEU A 49 -7.52 7.18 -11.01
CA LEU A 49 -7.16 5.94 -11.69
C LEU A 49 -5.67 5.86 -12.00
N ASP A 50 -5.14 6.89 -12.63
CA ASP A 50 -3.72 6.98 -12.99
C ASP A 50 -2.82 6.96 -11.75
N ARG A 51 -3.25 7.63 -10.68
CA ARG A 51 -2.55 7.65 -9.38
C ARG A 51 -2.23 6.26 -8.86
N TYR A 52 -3.19 5.36 -8.88
CA TYR A 52 -3.02 4.03 -8.29
C TYR A 52 -2.30 3.05 -9.20
N ILE A 53 -2.40 3.23 -10.51
CA ILE A 53 -1.69 2.40 -11.49
C ILE A 53 -0.17 2.47 -11.23
N ASP A 54 0.37 3.64 -11.01
CA ASP A 54 1.82 3.81 -10.85
C ASP A 54 2.34 3.28 -9.51
N ILE A 55 1.56 3.47 -8.41
CA ILE A 55 1.91 2.85 -7.12
C ILE A 55 1.93 1.33 -7.22
N PHE A 56 0.90 0.73 -7.84
CA PHE A 56 0.83 -0.73 -7.97
C PHE A 56 1.86 -1.29 -8.94
N LYS A 57 2.22 -0.57 -10.01
CA LYS A 57 3.36 -0.94 -10.86
C LYS A 57 4.65 -0.98 -10.06
N ARG A 58 4.92 0.03 -9.22
CA ARG A 58 6.07 0.08 -8.34
C ARG A 58 6.06 -1.08 -7.34
N LEU A 59 4.94 -1.30 -6.67
CA LEU A 59 4.78 -2.43 -5.76
C LEU A 59 5.03 -3.77 -6.45
N LYS A 60 4.49 -3.96 -7.65
CA LYS A 60 4.71 -5.18 -8.45
C LYS A 60 6.18 -5.36 -8.83
N ALA A 61 6.90 -4.28 -9.15
CA ALA A 61 8.34 -4.33 -9.42
C ALA A 61 9.12 -4.75 -8.17
N GLU A 62 8.82 -4.15 -7.00
CA GLU A 62 9.42 -4.53 -5.71
C GLU A 62 9.17 -6.02 -5.39
N GLN A 63 7.90 -6.47 -5.47
CA GLN A 63 7.52 -7.85 -5.19
C GLN A 63 8.14 -8.85 -6.18
N LYS A 64 8.28 -8.48 -7.47
CA LYS A 64 8.86 -9.38 -8.47
C LYS A 64 10.33 -9.64 -8.22
N LEU A 65 11.10 -8.64 -7.79
CA LEU A 65 12.50 -8.84 -7.37
C LEU A 65 12.62 -9.77 -6.16
N ASP A 66 11.74 -9.59 -5.16
CA ASP A 66 11.69 -10.46 -4.00
C ASP A 66 11.34 -11.91 -4.40
N GLU A 67 10.38 -12.09 -5.29
CA GLU A 67 9.99 -13.41 -5.81
C GLU A 67 11.16 -14.10 -6.54
N LEU A 68 11.83 -13.40 -7.46
CA LEU A 68 12.96 -13.94 -8.21
C LEU A 68 14.11 -14.37 -7.29
N LYS A 69 14.45 -13.52 -6.32
CA LYS A 69 15.48 -13.84 -5.31
C LYS A 69 15.12 -15.10 -4.52
N ASN A 70 13.89 -15.17 -4.00
CA ASN A 70 13.45 -16.32 -3.20
C ASN A 70 13.41 -17.61 -4.02
N ARG A 71 13.05 -17.54 -5.30
CA ARG A 71 13.08 -18.72 -6.19
C ARG A 71 14.48 -19.16 -6.48
N LEU A 72 15.40 -18.23 -6.76
CA LEU A 72 16.82 -18.57 -6.99
C LEU A 72 17.46 -19.16 -5.73
N GLU A 73 17.14 -18.62 -4.54
CA GLU A 73 17.59 -19.18 -3.27
C GLU A 73 17.13 -20.62 -3.08
N LYS A 74 15.87 -20.93 -3.39
CA LYS A 74 15.34 -22.30 -3.34
C LYS A 74 16.06 -23.22 -4.32
N LEU A 75 16.29 -22.76 -5.56
CA LEU A 75 17.02 -23.54 -6.55
C LEU A 75 18.44 -23.85 -6.09
N THR A 76 19.13 -22.86 -5.50
CA THR A 76 20.48 -23.04 -4.94
C THR A 76 20.48 -24.03 -3.79
N GLN A 77 19.48 -23.95 -2.87
CA GLN A 77 19.33 -24.92 -1.79
C GLN A 77 19.03 -26.33 -2.28
N GLN A 78 18.18 -26.49 -3.30
CA GLN A 78 17.92 -27.79 -3.94
C GLN A 78 19.17 -28.34 -4.58
N LYS A 79 19.92 -27.51 -5.32
CA LYS A 79 21.20 -27.90 -5.93
C LYS A 79 22.24 -28.32 -4.90
N SER A 80 22.32 -27.63 -3.74
CA SER A 80 23.23 -28.02 -2.67
C SER A 80 22.94 -29.44 -2.14
N LYS A 81 21.65 -29.78 -1.97
CA LYS A 81 21.24 -31.14 -1.56
C LYS A 81 21.60 -32.18 -2.64
N LEU A 82 21.35 -31.85 -3.91
CA LEU A 82 21.71 -32.75 -5.00
C LEU A 82 23.23 -32.95 -5.11
N ASP A 83 24.05 -31.94 -4.80
CA ASP A 83 25.50 -32.05 -4.77
C ASP A 83 25.96 -33.00 -3.63
N GLU A 84 25.30 -33.00 -2.50
CA GLU A 84 25.51 -33.95 -1.41
C GLU A 84 25.09 -35.38 -1.83
N ASP A 85 23.87 -35.54 -2.37
CA ASP A 85 23.36 -36.81 -2.89
C ASP A 85 24.31 -37.43 -3.97
N ILE A 86 24.91 -36.59 -4.84
CA ILE A 86 25.88 -37.02 -5.85
C ILE A 86 27.16 -37.56 -5.20
N LYS A 87 27.69 -36.89 -4.17
CA LYS A 87 28.87 -37.34 -3.43
C LYS A 87 28.64 -38.68 -2.76
N ASP A 88 27.45 -38.85 -2.15
CA ASP A 88 27.05 -40.10 -1.52
C ASP A 88 26.86 -41.23 -2.55
N ALA A 89 26.21 -40.94 -3.70
CA ALA A 89 26.01 -41.88 -4.77
C ALA A 89 27.31 -42.33 -5.46
N GLU A 90 28.34 -41.47 -5.48
CA GLU A 90 29.69 -41.88 -5.98
C GLU A 90 30.39 -42.78 -4.97
N SER A 91 30.15 -42.63 -3.67
CA SER A 91 30.72 -43.48 -2.63
C SER A 91 30.02 -44.83 -2.52
N PHE A 92 28.71 -44.86 -2.75
CA PHE A 92 27.84 -46.04 -2.69
C PHE A 92 26.91 -46.09 -3.91
N PRO A 93 27.41 -46.60 -5.06
CA PRO A 93 26.65 -46.57 -6.33
C PRO A 93 25.40 -47.44 -6.28
N ASP A 94 24.24 -46.77 -6.36
CA ASP A 94 22.93 -47.41 -6.59
C ASP A 94 22.29 -46.82 -7.86
N LYS A 95 21.98 -47.68 -8.83
CA LYS A 95 21.43 -47.30 -10.12
C LYS A 95 20.11 -46.53 -10.00
N ASN A 96 19.23 -46.91 -9.07
CA ASN A 96 17.96 -46.25 -8.85
C ASN A 96 18.14 -44.85 -8.26
N ASN A 97 19.09 -44.71 -7.33
CA ASN A 97 19.41 -43.42 -6.74
C ASN A 97 20.03 -42.48 -7.77
N ILE A 98 20.97 -42.94 -8.57
CA ILE A 98 21.58 -42.16 -9.65
C ILE A 98 20.51 -41.68 -10.66
N GLN A 99 19.56 -42.55 -11.02
CA GLN A 99 18.49 -42.17 -11.95
C GLN A 99 17.56 -41.12 -11.33
N ARG A 100 17.23 -41.23 -10.05
CA ARG A 100 16.47 -40.22 -9.29
C ARG A 100 17.17 -38.87 -9.30
N ILE A 101 18.46 -38.84 -8.96
CA ILE A 101 19.26 -37.62 -8.95
C ILE A 101 19.29 -36.97 -10.33
N ALA A 102 19.49 -37.72 -11.39
CA ALA A 102 19.51 -37.23 -12.78
C ALA A 102 18.17 -36.62 -13.18
N GLN A 103 17.04 -37.18 -12.73
CA GLN A 103 15.70 -36.58 -12.94
C GLN A 103 15.51 -35.29 -12.17
N GLU A 104 15.97 -35.23 -10.92
CA GLU A 104 15.86 -34.00 -10.09
C GLU A 104 16.74 -32.89 -10.64
N GLU A 105 17.95 -33.18 -11.13
CA GLU A 105 18.83 -32.24 -11.86
C GLU A 105 18.12 -31.69 -13.13
N SER A 106 17.43 -32.57 -13.88
CA SER A 106 16.68 -32.14 -15.07
C SER A 106 15.54 -31.18 -14.70
N ARG A 107 14.81 -31.43 -13.61
CA ARG A 107 13.75 -30.52 -13.11
C ARG A 107 14.35 -29.18 -12.67
N LEU A 108 15.47 -29.21 -11.96
CA LEU A 108 16.17 -28.00 -11.53
C LEU A 108 16.63 -27.16 -12.73
N LEU A 109 17.13 -27.82 -13.79
CA LEU A 109 17.48 -27.13 -15.04
C LEU A 109 16.30 -26.44 -15.70
N ASP A 110 15.13 -27.11 -15.75
CA ASP A 110 13.93 -26.52 -16.34
C ASP A 110 13.41 -25.35 -15.50
N GLU A 111 13.50 -25.45 -14.17
CA GLU A 111 13.14 -24.33 -13.29
C GLU A 111 14.11 -23.16 -13.41
N LEU A 112 15.41 -23.42 -13.59
CA LEU A 112 16.42 -22.38 -13.84
C LEU A 112 16.15 -21.63 -15.16
N LYS A 113 15.76 -22.35 -16.23
CA LYS A 113 15.37 -21.74 -17.51
C LYS A 113 14.15 -20.85 -17.36
N LYS A 114 13.09 -21.32 -16.68
CA LYS A 114 11.88 -20.54 -16.40
C LYS A 114 12.19 -19.27 -15.58
N LEU A 115 13.02 -19.43 -14.55
CA LEU A 115 13.44 -18.30 -13.74
C LEU A 115 14.19 -17.25 -14.58
N ASN A 116 15.06 -17.67 -15.50
CA ASN A 116 15.78 -16.77 -16.38
C ASN A 116 14.84 -16.00 -17.34
N ASP A 117 13.79 -16.64 -17.85
CA ASP A 117 12.80 -15.96 -18.68
C ASP A 117 11.98 -14.95 -17.86
N GLU A 118 11.71 -15.25 -16.59
CA GLU A 118 11.07 -14.31 -15.68
C GLU A 118 11.99 -13.14 -15.29
N ILE A 119 13.30 -13.36 -15.17
CA ILE A 119 14.28 -12.28 -14.97
C ILE A 119 14.23 -11.29 -16.13
N LYS A 120 14.13 -11.76 -17.37
CA LYS A 120 14.00 -10.89 -18.56
C LYS A 120 12.72 -10.05 -18.50
N THR A 121 11.57 -10.68 -18.19
CA THR A 121 10.29 -9.95 -18.10
C THR A 121 10.24 -8.99 -16.91
N ALA A 122 10.96 -9.28 -15.83
CA ALA A 122 11.06 -8.41 -14.67
C ALA A 122 11.85 -7.12 -14.97
N SER A 123 12.82 -7.17 -15.89
CA SER A 123 13.54 -5.99 -16.36
C SER A 123 12.57 -4.90 -16.86
N ASP A 124 11.59 -5.29 -17.68
CA ASP A 124 10.58 -4.35 -18.23
C ASP A 124 9.68 -3.73 -17.14
N LEU A 125 9.43 -4.48 -16.06
CA LEU A 125 8.64 -4.00 -14.92
C LEU A 125 9.41 -2.99 -14.05
N ILE A 126 10.75 -3.10 -14.01
CA ILE A 126 11.62 -2.29 -13.17
C ILE A 126 12.07 -1.02 -13.89
N GLU A 127 12.21 -1.07 -15.23
CA GLU A 127 12.74 0.00 -16.05
C GLU A 127 12.11 1.38 -15.76
N PRO A 128 10.78 1.53 -15.58
CA PRO A 128 10.16 2.81 -15.27
C PRO A 128 10.62 3.44 -13.94
N PHE A 129 11.19 2.64 -13.03
CA PHE A 129 11.58 3.08 -11.68
C PHE A 129 13.10 3.13 -11.49
N SER A 130 13.85 2.31 -12.19
CA SER A 130 15.32 2.30 -12.23
C SER A 130 15.82 1.64 -13.51
N LYS A 131 16.24 2.45 -14.46
CA LYS A 131 16.86 1.96 -15.70
C LYS A 131 18.15 1.22 -15.41
N THR A 132 18.95 1.70 -14.45
CA THR A 132 20.21 1.08 -14.05
C THR A 132 20.00 -0.35 -13.55
N SER A 133 19.01 -0.55 -12.67
CA SER A 133 18.67 -1.87 -12.13
C SER A 133 18.05 -2.79 -13.21
N ALA A 134 17.24 -2.26 -14.11
CA ALA A 134 16.68 -3.00 -15.25
C ALA A 134 17.77 -3.51 -16.19
N ASP A 135 18.74 -2.65 -16.58
CA ASP A 135 19.87 -3.03 -17.42
C ASP A 135 20.74 -4.12 -16.77
N LYS A 136 20.98 -4.01 -15.45
CA LYS A 136 21.73 -5.02 -14.69
C LYS A 136 20.97 -6.34 -14.63
N LEU A 137 19.66 -6.32 -14.43
CA LEU A 137 18.83 -7.53 -14.40
C LEU A 137 18.82 -8.24 -15.76
N GLN A 138 18.76 -7.48 -16.85
CA GLN A 138 18.85 -8.02 -18.20
C GLN A 138 20.23 -8.65 -18.44
N LYS A 139 21.32 -8.00 -18.00
CA LYS A 139 22.68 -8.57 -18.09
C LYS A 139 22.81 -9.84 -17.28
N LEU A 140 22.17 -9.92 -16.09
CA LEU A 140 22.17 -11.13 -15.27
C LEU A 140 21.59 -12.33 -16.04
N SER A 141 20.51 -12.12 -16.81
CA SER A 141 19.88 -13.18 -17.60
C SER A 141 20.76 -13.74 -18.72
N THR A 142 21.78 -13.03 -19.13
CA THR A 142 22.73 -13.42 -20.19
C THR A 142 24.16 -13.60 -19.66
N SER A 143 24.35 -13.56 -18.34
CA SER A 143 25.64 -13.63 -17.67
C SER A 143 26.36 -14.97 -17.94
N ASP A 144 27.65 -14.95 -17.76
CA ASP A 144 28.43 -16.17 -17.86
C ASP A 144 28.13 -17.15 -16.73
N ASP A 145 27.78 -16.65 -15.54
CA ASP A 145 27.34 -17.50 -14.44
C ASP A 145 26.06 -18.27 -14.77
N TYR A 146 25.07 -17.62 -15.42
CA TYR A 146 23.88 -18.33 -15.89
C TYR A 146 24.19 -19.38 -16.95
N LYS A 147 25.00 -19.04 -17.97
CA LYS A 147 25.39 -19.97 -19.04
C LYS A 147 26.15 -21.15 -18.47
N ASN A 148 27.11 -20.87 -17.58
CA ASN A 148 27.95 -21.89 -16.96
C ASN A 148 27.15 -22.77 -15.98
N ALA A 149 26.24 -22.19 -15.18
CA ALA A 149 25.33 -22.96 -14.32
C ALA A 149 24.52 -23.96 -15.16
N LYS A 150 23.88 -23.49 -16.23
CA LYS A 150 23.09 -24.30 -17.16
C LYS A 150 23.95 -25.43 -17.78
N ALA A 151 25.08 -25.08 -18.37
CA ALA A 151 25.98 -26.07 -19.02
C ALA A 151 26.53 -27.11 -18.03
N ASN A 152 26.89 -26.69 -16.82
CA ASN A 152 27.37 -27.59 -15.79
C ASN A 152 26.28 -28.53 -15.25
N ILE A 153 25.00 -28.07 -15.14
CA ILE A 153 23.89 -28.97 -14.81
C ILE A 153 23.65 -29.98 -15.94
N GLU A 154 23.67 -29.56 -17.20
CA GLU A 154 23.52 -30.45 -18.36
C GLU A 154 24.67 -31.50 -18.39
N ASN A 155 25.89 -31.11 -18.09
CA ASN A 155 27.03 -32.01 -17.96
C ASN A 155 26.87 -32.98 -16.77
N THR A 156 26.33 -32.51 -15.64
CA THR A 156 26.03 -33.34 -14.47
C THR A 156 25.02 -34.42 -14.82
N ILE A 157 23.94 -34.08 -15.49
CA ILE A 157 22.91 -35.04 -15.97
C ILE A 157 23.54 -36.07 -16.90
N SER A 158 24.33 -35.62 -17.93
CA SER A 158 24.98 -36.50 -18.88
C SER A 158 25.98 -37.46 -18.22
N ASN A 159 26.75 -36.98 -17.23
CA ASN A 159 27.69 -37.80 -16.50
C ASN A 159 27.00 -38.88 -15.66
N LEU A 160 25.94 -38.52 -14.91
CA LEU A 160 25.10 -39.45 -14.15
C LEU A 160 24.50 -40.54 -15.03
N GLN A 161 23.95 -40.17 -16.19
CA GLN A 161 23.39 -41.12 -17.15
C GLN A 161 24.40 -42.08 -17.75
N LYS A 162 25.66 -41.62 -17.91
CA LYS A 162 26.79 -42.43 -18.46
C LYS A 162 27.58 -43.18 -17.41
N GLY A 163 27.18 -43.11 -16.13
CA GLY A 163 27.93 -43.71 -15.01
C GLY A 163 29.31 -43.08 -14.78
N LYS A 164 29.51 -41.84 -15.18
CA LYS A 164 30.76 -41.09 -14.96
C LYS A 164 30.63 -40.19 -13.72
N SER A 165 31.79 -39.80 -13.15
CA SER A 165 31.79 -38.85 -12.04
C SER A 165 31.14 -37.52 -12.44
N ALA A 166 30.12 -37.12 -11.66
CA ALA A 166 29.35 -35.89 -11.84
C ALA A 166 29.75 -34.79 -10.83
N LYS A 167 30.57 -35.13 -9.82
CA LYS A 167 30.92 -34.25 -8.69
C LYS A 167 31.50 -32.90 -9.15
N SER A 168 32.45 -32.88 -10.08
CA SER A 168 33.08 -31.63 -10.53
C SER A 168 32.09 -30.68 -11.24
N SER A 169 31.24 -31.22 -12.12
CA SER A 169 30.22 -30.41 -12.81
C SER A 169 29.10 -29.93 -11.85
N SER A 170 28.73 -30.78 -10.92
CA SER A 170 27.77 -30.45 -9.88
C SER A 170 28.25 -29.27 -9.00
N GLN A 171 29.48 -29.38 -8.49
CA GLN A 171 30.08 -28.32 -7.65
C GLN A 171 30.22 -26.99 -8.42
N LYS A 172 30.63 -27.02 -9.69
CA LYS A 172 30.74 -25.83 -10.54
C LYS A 172 29.39 -25.18 -10.75
N SER A 173 28.33 -25.96 -11.01
CA SER A 173 27.00 -25.41 -11.17
C SER A 173 26.46 -24.79 -9.88
N LEU A 174 26.73 -25.40 -8.72
CA LEU A 174 26.36 -24.85 -7.41
C LEU A 174 27.03 -23.50 -7.16
N ASN A 175 28.33 -23.39 -7.45
CA ASN A 175 29.08 -22.14 -7.32
C ASN A 175 28.51 -21.03 -8.22
N ASN A 176 28.18 -21.34 -9.47
CA ASN A 176 27.57 -20.37 -10.37
C ASN A 176 26.19 -19.94 -9.91
N LEU A 177 25.37 -20.84 -9.34
CA LEU A 177 24.07 -20.48 -8.74
C LEU A 177 24.24 -19.58 -7.52
N HIS A 178 25.26 -19.81 -6.68
CA HIS A 178 25.58 -18.90 -5.57
C HIS A 178 25.99 -17.51 -6.06
N ASN A 179 26.78 -17.41 -7.13
CA ASN A 179 27.14 -16.14 -7.72
C ASN A 179 25.89 -15.39 -8.22
N LEU A 180 25.03 -16.05 -8.99
CA LEU A 180 23.76 -15.49 -9.45
C LEU A 180 22.87 -15.01 -8.30
N GLN A 181 22.79 -15.79 -7.22
CA GLN A 181 22.03 -15.44 -6.02
C GLN A 181 22.58 -14.17 -5.35
N ASN A 182 23.91 -14.06 -5.24
CA ASN A 182 24.56 -12.89 -4.68
C ASN A 182 24.32 -11.64 -5.56
N GLU A 183 24.52 -11.76 -6.87
CA GLU A 183 24.27 -10.66 -7.81
C GLU A 183 22.82 -10.18 -7.78
N LEU A 184 21.85 -11.10 -7.80
CA LEU A 184 20.45 -10.76 -7.73
C LEU A 184 20.09 -10.10 -6.38
N SER A 185 20.70 -10.58 -5.28
CA SER A 185 20.50 -9.99 -3.95
C SER A 185 21.09 -8.58 -3.84
N MET A 186 22.24 -8.33 -4.46
CA MET A 186 22.85 -7.00 -4.53
C MET A 186 21.98 -6.06 -5.38
N LEU A 187 21.52 -6.53 -6.53
CA LEU A 187 20.65 -5.76 -7.43
C LEU A 187 19.34 -5.36 -6.75
N GLN A 188 18.71 -6.28 -6.03
CA GLN A 188 17.51 -6.00 -5.26
C GLN A 188 17.73 -4.88 -4.22
N LYS A 189 18.84 -4.98 -3.45
CA LYS A 189 19.19 -3.94 -2.46
C LYS A 189 19.47 -2.60 -3.13
N GLU A 190 20.15 -2.61 -4.27
CA GLU A 190 20.45 -1.39 -5.03
C GLU A 190 19.16 -0.72 -5.53
N PHE A 191 18.26 -1.49 -6.13
CA PHE A 191 16.94 -1.01 -6.54
C PHE A 191 16.15 -0.42 -5.38
N GLN A 192 16.09 -1.12 -4.24
CA GLN A 192 15.41 -0.63 -3.04
C GLN A 192 16.05 0.67 -2.53
N ASN A 193 17.36 0.74 -2.43
CA ASN A 193 18.06 1.94 -1.96
C ASN A 193 17.85 3.13 -2.90
N GLU A 194 17.92 2.94 -4.21
CA GLU A 194 17.72 3.99 -5.21
C GLU A 194 16.29 4.54 -5.13
N THR A 195 15.29 3.67 -5.20
CA THR A 195 13.87 4.06 -5.22
C THR A 195 13.41 4.66 -3.89
N VAL A 196 13.86 4.11 -2.75
CA VAL A 196 13.58 4.65 -1.41
C VAL A 196 14.26 6.00 -1.21
N SER A 197 15.52 6.17 -1.63
CA SER A 197 16.26 7.43 -1.50
C SER A 197 15.61 8.54 -2.32
N GLU A 198 15.21 8.25 -3.56
CA GLU A 198 14.48 9.19 -4.42
C GLU A 198 13.19 9.67 -3.75
N MET A 199 12.36 8.72 -3.30
CA MET A 199 11.07 9.01 -2.71
C MET A 199 11.21 9.74 -1.36
N ALA A 200 12.14 9.32 -0.51
CA ALA A 200 12.46 9.98 0.75
C ALA A 200 12.92 11.44 0.53
N THR A 201 13.69 11.69 -0.53
CA THR A 201 14.14 13.05 -0.90
C THR A 201 12.96 13.94 -1.31
N LYS A 202 12.01 13.41 -2.11
CA LYS A 202 10.79 14.13 -2.49
C LYS A 202 9.93 14.46 -1.26
N LEU A 203 9.72 13.49 -0.35
CA LEU A 203 8.97 13.68 0.89
C LEU A 203 9.66 14.67 1.83
N ALA A 204 11.00 14.60 1.97
CA ALA A 204 11.78 15.51 2.81
C ALA A 204 11.73 16.95 2.29
N LYS A 205 11.65 17.15 0.97
CA LYS A 205 11.44 18.50 0.39
C LYS A 205 10.09 19.06 0.84
N ILE A 206 9.01 18.29 0.65
CA ILE A 206 7.66 18.71 1.06
C ILE A 206 7.62 18.98 2.58
N MET A 207 8.25 18.14 3.38
CA MET A 207 8.34 18.34 4.84
C MET A 207 9.02 19.67 5.20
N ARG A 208 10.13 20.01 4.54
CA ARG A 208 10.81 21.28 4.73
C ARG A 208 9.95 22.47 4.33
N ASP A 209 9.21 22.38 3.21
CA ASP A 209 8.30 23.42 2.77
C ASP A 209 7.18 23.65 3.80
N VAL A 210 6.61 22.59 4.36
CA VAL A 210 5.59 22.66 5.42
C VAL A 210 6.15 23.28 6.72
N LEU A 211 7.37 22.91 7.12
CA LEU A 211 8.03 23.50 8.31
C LEU A 211 8.35 24.97 8.09
N TYR A 212 8.79 25.36 6.89
CA TYR A 212 9.00 26.75 6.54
C TYR A 212 7.70 27.57 6.67
N LEU A 213 6.57 27.03 6.14
CA LEU A 213 5.28 27.66 6.29
C LEU A 213 4.88 27.81 7.77
N SER A 214 5.17 26.80 8.61
CA SER A 214 4.91 26.87 10.05
C SER A 214 5.71 28.00 10.70
N LYS A 215 6.99 28.16 10.32
CA LYS A 215 7.83 29.25 10.85
C LYS A 215 7.33 30.62 10.42
N VAL A 216 7.00 30.81 9.15
CA VAL A 216 6.43 32.07 8.65
C VAL A 216 5.10 32.39 9.34
N GLN A 217 4.29 31.36 9.61
CA GLN A 217 3.02 31.52 10.34
C GLN A 217 3.25 31.97 11.78
N GLU A 218 4.29 31.45 12.46
CA GLU A 218 4.68 31.86 13.79
C GLU A 218 5.08 33.36 13.80
N ASP A 219 5.94 33.76 12.86
CA ASP A 219 6.38 35.17 12.75
C ASP A 219 5.18 36.11 12.54
N ILE A 220 4.23 35.77 11.68
CA ILE A 220 3.01 36.57 11.48
C ILE A 220 2.13 36.58 12.72
N LYS A 221 2.01 35.47 13.44
CA LYS A 221 1.21 35.40 14.70
C LYS A 221 1.82 36.33 15.75
N ASP A 222 3.14 36.30 15.93
CA ASP A 222 3.82 37.10 16.92
C ASP A 222 3.73 38.63 16.60
N GLU A 223 3.87 38.99 15.32
CA GLU A 223 3.62 40.38 14.90
C GLU A 223 2.13 40.76 15.09
N THR A 224 1.19 39.87 14.77
CA THR A 224 -0.25 40.12 14.96
C THR A 224 -0.57 40.39 16.44
N ALA A 225 0.08 39.66 17.36
CA ALA A 225 -0.12 39.82 18.81
C ALA A 225 0.27 41.18 19.35
N LEU A 226 1.22 41.87 18.67
CA LEU A 226 1.66 43.22 19.05
C LEU A 226 0.77 44.36 18.51
N LEU A 227 -0.20 44.01 17.61
CA LEU A 227 -1.04 45.03 16.98
C LEU A 227 -2.26 45.38 17.83
N SER A 228 -2.65 46.66 17.77
CA SER A 228 -3.92 47.12 18.32
C SER A 228 -5.07 46.89 17.32
N ARG A 229 -6.30 46.82 17.83
CA ARG A 229 -7.52 46.59 17.02
C ARG A 229 -7.71 47.64 15.91
N ASN A 230 -7.18 48.86 16.12
CA ASN A 230 -7.27 49.95 15.15
C ASN A 230 -6.08 50.06 14.20
N SER A 231 -5.12 49.18 14.31
CA SER A 231 -3.89 49.22 13.49
C SER A 231 -4.22 49.02 11.98
N SER A 232 -3.61 49.86 11.14
CA SER A 232 -3.69 49.71 9.68
C SER A 232 -2.90 48.48 9.19
N GLN A 233 -1.94 48.01 10.00
CA GLN A 233 -1.09 46.83 9.67
C GLN A 233 -1.88 45.50 9.65
N LEU A 234 -3.10 45.45 10.23
CA LEU A 234 -3.95 44.25 10.14
C LEU A 234 -4.23 43.83 8.68
N LYS A 235 -4.34 44.82 7.77
CA LYS A 235 -4.49 44.51 6.32
C LYS A 235 -3.23 43.85 5.75
N THR A 236 -2.06 44.28 6.19
CA THR A 236 -0.78 43.68 5.81
C THR A 236 -0.66 42.25 6.32
N MET A 237 -1.08 42.01 7.57
CA MET A 237 -1.13 40.64 8.12
C MET A 237 -2.09 39.73 7.34
N ALA A 238 -3.26 40.25 6.98
CA ALA A 238 -4.22 39.49 6.15
C ALA A 238 -3.63 39.16 4.76
N TYR A 239 -2.88 40.08 4.14
CA TYR A 239 -2.20 39.83 2.89
C TYR A 239 -1.09 38.79 3.04
N ARG A 240 -0.28 38.86 4.11
CA ARG A 240 0.74 37.83 4.39
C ARG A 240 0.12 36.45 4.63
N GLN A 241 -1.06 36.37 5.26
CA GLN A 241 -1.82 35.12 5.38
C GLN A 241 -2.23 34.57 4.01
N GLN A 242 -2.60 35.45 3.08
CA GLN A 242 -2.91 35.03 1.70
C GLN A 242 -1.67 34.43 1.03
N LEU A 243 -0.48 34.99 1.21
CA LEU A 243 0.75 34.44 0.65
C LEU A 243 1.07 33.05 1.21
N ILE A 244 0.87 32.83 2.53
CA ILE A 244 0.99 31.48 3.12
C ILE A 244 0.00 30.51 2.47
N GLN A 245 -1.24 30.95 2.27
CA GLN A 245 -2.26 30.11 1.65
C GLN A 245 -1.87 29.70 0.22
N ASP A 246 -1.33 30.61 -0.56
CA ASP A 246 -0.90 30.36 -1.93
C ASP A 246 0.30 29.39 -1.98
N GLN A 247 1.27 29.54 -1.07
CA GLN A 247 2.38 28.60 -0.92
C GLN A 247 1.90 27.23 -0.44
N LEU A 248 0.98 27.18 0.54
CA LEU A 248 0.36 25.94 0.98
C LEU A 248 -0.35 25.20 -0.15
N ARG A 249 -1.03 25.95 -1.04
CA ARG A 249 -1.68 25.38 -2.23
C ARG A 249 -0.66 24.75 -3.19
N GLN A 250 0.50 25.37 -3.38
CA GLN A 250 1.58 24.78 -4.19
C GLN A 250 2.16 23.51 -3.55
N THR A 251 2.43 23.54 -2.25
CA THR A 251 2.89 22.37 -1.49
C THR A 251 1.86 21.24 -1.55
N THR A 252 0.57 21.57 -1.42
CA THR A 252 -0.52 20.59 -1.55
C THR A 252 -0.55 19.95 -2.94
N LYS A 253 -0.34 20.71 -4.01
CA LYS A 253 -0.23 20.14 -5.37
C LYS A 253 0.93 19.15 -5.46
N GLN A 254 2.10 19.48 -4.91
CA GLN A 254 3.24 18.55 -4.88
C GLN A 254 2.91 17.28 -4.07
N MET A 255 2.21 17.40 -2.95
CA MET A 255 1.73 16.24 -2.17
C MET A 255 0.77 15.37 -2.99
N VAL A 256 -0.16 15.97 -3.72
CA VAL A 256 -1.10 15.25 -4.60
C VAL A 256 -0.35 14.50 -5.69
N GLU A 257 0.61 15.15 -6.38
CA GLU A 257 1.41 14.47 -7.40
C GLU A 257 2.22 13.30 -6.78
N LEU A 258 2.90 13.55 -5.66
CA LEU A 258 3.69 12.50 -5.00
C LEU A 258 2.80 11.36 -4.48
N SER A 259 1.56 11.65 -4.09
CA SER A 259 0.61 10.62 -3.68
C SER A 259 0.18 9.66 -4.80
N LYS A 260 0.51 9.97 -6.06
CA LYS A 260 0.35 9.07 -7.21
C LYS A 260 1.49 8.03 -7.29
N GLU A 261 2.59 8.28 -6.62
CA GLU A 261 3.79 7.43 -6.66
C GLU A 261 3.94 6.56 -5.40
N THR A 262 3.31 6.94 -4.26
CA THR A 262 3.47 6.23 -2.99
C THR A 262 2.26 6.38 -2.07
N PHE A 263 1.98 5.33 -1.27
CA PHE A 263 1.01 5.39 -0.17
C PHE A 263 1.51 6.16 1.06
N SER A 264 2.75 6.64 1.04
CA SER A 264 3.35 7.35 2.17
C SER A 264 2.74 8.73 2.44
N ILE A 265 1.98 9.30 1.49
CA ILE A 265 1.11 10.45 1.71
C ILE A 265 -0.22 9.95 2.30
N THR A 266 -0.28 9.87 3.63
CA THR A 266 -1.42 9.29 4.33
C THR A 266 -2.62 10.24 4.42
N PRO A 267 -3.85 9.74 4.64
CA PRO A 267 -5.04 10.57 4.86
C PRO A 267 -4.91 11.54 6.04
N GLU A 268 -4.09 11.19 7.05
CA GLU A 268 -3.82 12.07 8.19
C GLU A 268 -3.09 13.33 7.76
N ILE A 269 -2.13 13.22 6.83
CA ILE A 269 -1.44 14.38 6.24
C ILE A 269 -2.44 15.25 5.50
N GLY A 270 -3.28 14.66 4.66
CA GLY A 270 -4.33 15.37 3.93
C GLY A 270 -5.30 16.11 4.85
N LYS A 271 -5.75 15.46 5.94
CA LYS A 271 -6.64 16.04 6.94
C LYS A 271 -5.98 17.21 7.67
N ALA A 272 -4.70 17.07 8.05
CA ALA A 272 -3.95 18.13 8.71
C ALA A 272 -3.84 19.37 7.80
N ILE A 273 -3.45 19.20 6.54
CA ILE A 273 -3.34 20.28 5.55
C ILE A 273 -4.70 20.92 5.24
N GLY A 274 -5.78 20.15 5.13
CA GLY A 274 -7.13 20.69 4.98
C GLY A 274 -7.55 21.56 6.17
N GLY A 275 -7.22 21.14 7.39
CA GLY A 275 -7.42 21.92 8.61
C GLY A 275 -6.65 23.24 8.60
N VAL A 276 -5.40 23.22 8.13
CA VAL A 276 -4.56 24.43 7.99
C VAL A 276 -5.20 25.45 7.05
N ASN A 277 -5.63 25.01 5.87
CA ASN A 277 -6.28 25.90 4.89
C ASN A 277 -7.51 26.59 5.48
N ASN A 278 -8.36 25.84 6.18
CA ASN A 278 -9.55 26.39 6.85
C ASN A 278 -9.17 27.40 7.95
N SER A 279 -8.13 27.10 8.73
CA SER A 279 -7.64 28.01 9.78
C SER A 279 -7.07 29.32 9.19
N ILE A 280 -6.35 29.26 8.09
CA ILE A 280 -5.83 30.45 7.39
C ILE A 280 -6.98 31.30 6.83
N GLU A 281 -8.01 30.71 6.24
CA GLU A 281 -9.19 31.42 5.74
C GLU A 281 -9.91 32.15 6.87
N LYS A 282 -10.12 31.49 8.00
CA LYS A 282 -10.69 32.11 9.21
C LYS A 282 -9.80 33.24 9.71
N THR A 283 -8.49 33.05 9.78
CA THR A 283 -7.54 34.09 10.17
C THR A 283 -7.69 35.35 9.33
N LYS A 284 -7.75 35.23 7.99
CA LYS A 284 -7.94 36.38 7.10
C LYS A 284 -9.25 37.12 7.38
N SER A 285 -10.33 36.37 7.60
CA SER A 285 -11.63 36.95 7.94
C SER A 285 -11.57 37.70 9.28
N GLU A 286 -10.97 37.11 10.32
CA GLU A 286 -10.86 37.72 11.65
C GLU A 286 -9.96 38.97 11.63
N LEU A 287 -8.86 38.96 10.88
CA LEU A 287 -7.99 40.15 10.69
C LEU A 287 -8.75 41.26 9.97
N THR A 288 -9.55 40.93 8.97
CA THR A 288 -10.42 41.91 8.26
C THR A 288 -11.45 42.51 9.20
N ASN A 289 -12.04 41.70 10.07
CA ASN A 289 -13.01 42.10 11.09
C ASN A 289 -12.35 42.72 12.33
N ARG A 290 -11.02 42.93 12.33
CA ARG A 290 -10.23 43.49 13.43
C ARG A 290 -10.35 42.69 14.75
N ASN A 291 -10.60 41.39 14.66
CA ASN A 291 -10.70 40.48 15.79
C ASN A 291 -9.36 39.76 16.01
N ILE A 292 -8.42 40.43 16.63
CA ILE A 292 -7.02 39.98 16.80
C ILE A 292 -6.99 38.65 17.57
N ARG A 293 -7.75 38.53 18.66
CA ARG A 293 -7.73 37.31 19.49
C ARG A 293 -8.09 36.06 18.70
N ASN A 294 -9.21 36.08 18.00
CA ASN A 294 -9.61 34.95 17.18
C ASN A 294 -8.66 34.71 16.00
N ALA A 295 -8.04 35.77 15.46
CA ALA A 295 -7.02 35.62 14.42
C ALA A 295 -5.81 34.85 14.95
N ILE A 296 -5.30 35.17 16.15
CA ILE A 296 -4.18 34.47 16.80
C ILE A 296 -4.56 33.01 17.07
N ASP A 297 -5.76 32.74 17.64
CA ASP A 297 -6.19 31.37 17.90
C ASP A 297 -6.22 30.52 16.61
N ASN A 298 -6.69 31.09 15.50
CA ASN A 298 -6.70 30.40 14.21
C ASN A 298 -5.28 30.26 13.62
N GLN A 299 -4.38 31.21 13.86
CA GLN A 299 -2.96 31.10 13.48
C GLN A 299 -2.26 29.96 14.23
N GLU A 300 -2.54 29.80 15.52
CA GLU A 300 -2.02 28.68 16.32
C GLU A 300 -2.55 27.31 15.81
N LEU A 301 -3.84 27.25 15.46
CA LEU A 301 -4.41 26.05 14.85
C LEU A 301 -3.76 25.72 13.51
N ALA A 302 -3.45 26.73 12.68
CA ALA A 302 -2.73 26.54 11.43
C ALA A 302 -1.31 26.00 11.68
N MET A 303 -0.56 26.56 12.61
CA MET A 303 0.79 26.08 12.98
C MET A 303 0.73 24.64 13.50
N LYS A 304 -0.22 24.32 14.39
CA LYS A 304 -0.42 22.96 14.89
C LYS A 304 -0.68 21.96 13.75
N GLY A 305 -1.52 22.35 12.78
CA GLY A 305 -1.80 21.53 11.60
C GLY A 305 -0.57 21.31 10.72
N LEU A 306 0.23 22.37 10.47
CA LEU A 306 1.48 22.30 9.71
C LEU A 306 2.48 21.38 10.40
N ASN A 307 2.70 21.54 11.71
CA ASN A 307 3.61 20.70 12.49
C ASN A 307 3.15 19.24 12.54
N THR A 308 1.84 19.01 12.62
CA THR A 308 1.27 17.65 12.55
C THR A 308 1.55 17.00 11.18
N ALA A 309 1.36 17.75 10.09
CA ALA A 309 1.66 17.26 8.74
C ALA A 309 3.16 16.95 8.57
N ALA A 310 4.04 17.84 9.04
CA ALA A 310 5.49 17.64 8.98
C ALA A 310 5.94 16.39 9.78
N LEU A 311 5.40 16.20 10.99
CA LEU A 311 5.69 15.01 11.80
C LEU A 311 5.19 13.73 11.13
N SER A 312 4.03 13.76 10.50
CA SER A 312 3.50 12.59 9.77
C SER A 312 4.35 12.28 8.53
N LEU A 313 4.81 13.29 7.79
CA LEU A 313 5.75 13.11 6.68
C LEU A 313 7.09 12.53 7.16
N PHE A 314 7.63 13.00 8.27
CA PHE A 314 8.83 12.44 8.87
C PHE A 314 8.69 10.96 9.22
N LYS A 315 7.57 10.59 9.87
CA LYS A 315 7.27 9.18 10.18
C LYS A 315 7.15 8.34 8.91
N SER A 316 6.54 8.87 7.85
CA SER A 316 6.44 8.17 6.56
C SER A 316 7.82 7.92 5.95
N ILE A 317 8.74 8.90 6.00
CA ILE A 317 10.12 8.74 5.54
C ILE A 317 10.84 7.63 6.33
N GLN A 318 10.76 7.66 7.67
CA GLN A 318 11.38 6.64 8.51
C GLN A 318 10.84 5.23 8.21
N GLN A 319 9.53 5.09 8.05
CA GLN A 319 8.90 3.81 7.72
C GLN A 319 9.35 3.29 6.35
N MET A 320 9.42 4.17 5.35
CA MET A 320 9.90 3.84 4.01
C MET A 320 11.35 3.35 4.05
N GLN A 321 12.22 4.03 4.77
CA GLN A 321 13.63 3.65 4.93
C GLN A 321 13.80 2.33 5.69
N SER A 322 12.98 2.08 6.72
CA SER A 322 13.05 0.84 7.51
C SER A 322 12.46 -0.37 6.78
N SER A 323 11.44 -0.18 5.94
CA SER A 323 10.81 -1.26 5.15
C SER A 323 11.56 -1.57 3.87
N GLY A 324 12.36 -0.63 3.35
CA GLY A 324 12.99 -0.73 2.04
C GLY A 324 12.01 -0.67 0.86
N SER A 325 10.78 -0.16 1.09
CA SER A 325 9.72 -0.07 0.08
C SER A 325 9.35 1.38 -0.21
N ALA A 326 9.58 1.81 -1.43
CA ALA A 326 9.22 3.15 -1.90
C ALA A 326 7.72 3.29 -2.19
N SER A 327 7.01 2.19 -2.46
CA SER A 327 5.57 2.18 -2.70
C SER A 327 4.74 2.53 -1.45
N GLY A 328 5.29 2.34 -0.25
CA GLY A 328 4.59 2.56 1.02
C GLY A 328 3.58 1.45 1.35
N PHE A 329 3.82 0.23 0.94
CA PHE A 329 2.91 -0.91 1.14
C PHE A 329 2.55 -1.17 2.61
N GLU A 330 3.47 -0.92 3.54
CA GLU A 330 3.18 -1.05 4.98
C GLU A 330 2.14 -0.03 5.45
N GLN A 331 2.15 1.19 4.91
CA GLN A 331 1.13 2.20 5.20
C GLN A 331 -0.24 1.77 4.67
N PHE A 332 -0.27 1.16 3.49
CA PHE A 332 -1.47 0.57 2.93
C PHE A 332 -2.06 -0.54 3.82
N LEU A 333 -1.22 -1.48 4.30
CA LEU A 333 -1.66 -2.53 5.23
C LEU A 333 -2.20 -1.94 6.55
N LYS A 334 -1.58 -0.89 7.09
CA LYS A 334 -2.09 -0.18 8.27
C LYS A 334 -3.46 0.45 8.02
N MET A 335 -3.69 1.07 6.86
CA MET A 335 -5.01 1.60 6.51
C MET A 335 -6.08 0.50 6.49
N MET A 336 -5.77 -0.65 5.91
CA MET A 336 -6.66 -1.82 5.93
C MET A 336 -6.98 -2.27 7.35
N GLN A 337 -5.98 -2.32 8.22
CA GLN A 337 -6.15 -2.68 9.63
C GLN A 337 -7.02 -1.68 10.39
N GLN A 338 -6.83 -0.40 10.17
CA GLN A 338 -7.66 0.66 10.76
C GLN A 338 -9.12 0.55 10.32
N MET A 339 -9.38 0.30 9.02
CA MET A 339 -10.73 0.08 8.51
C MET A 339 -11.40 -1.15 9.16
N ALA A 340 -10.66 -2.24 9.30
CA ALA A 340 -11.17 -3.44 10.00
C ALA A 340 -11.48 -3.14 11.47
N GLY A 341 -10.64 -2.37 12.17
CA GLY A 341 -10.88 -1.91 13.55
C GLY A 341 -12.12 -1.02 13.66
N GLN A 342 -12.32 -0.08 12.73
CA GLN A 342 -13.54 0.73 12.70
C GLN A 342 -14.79 -0.13 12.48
N GLN A 343 -14.75 -1.09 11.58
CA GLN A 343 -15.86 -2.01 11.34
C GLN A 343 -16.15 -2.87 12.57
N GLN A 344 -15.14 -3.30 13.30
CA GLN A 344 -15.30 -4.04 14.55
C GLN A 344 -16.03 -3.21 15.60
N ASN A 345 -15.68 -1.94 15.76
CA ASN A 345 -16.35 -1.02 16.68
C ASN A 345 -17.83 -0.83 16.31
N LEU A 346 -18.13 -0.68 15.01
CA LEU A 346 -19.51 -0.59 14.52
C LEU A 346 -20.32 -1.87 14.84
N ASN A 347 -19.70 -3.04 14.69
CA ASN A 347 -20.31 -4.32 15.01
C ASN A 347 -20.61 -4.46 16.52
N GLN A 348 -19.72 -3.92 17.37
CA GLN A 348 -19.93 -3.90 18.84
C GLN A 348 -21.08 -2.97 19.23
N GLN A 349 -21.13 -1.76 18.66
CA GLN A 349 -22.27 -0.82 18.88
C GLN A 349 -23.60 -1.46 18.51
N GLY A 350 -23.68 -2.14 17.36
CA GLY A 350 -24.87 -2.85 16.91
C GLY A 350 -25.23 -4.05 17.82
N THR A 351 -24.25 -4.66 18.47
CA THR A 351 -24.51 -5.75 19.43
C THR A 351 -25.07 -5.22 20.74
N GLY A 352 -24.57 -4.07 21.21
CA GLY A 352 -25.03 -3.42 22.44
C GLY A 352 -26.50 -2.96 22.37
N MET A 353 -27.03 -2.63 21.18
CA MET A 353 -28.44 -2.29 21.01
C MET A 353 -29.41 -3.44 21.31
N GLY A 354 -28.93 -4.71 21.23
CA GLY A 354 -29.77 -5.88 21.51
C GLY A 354 -29.79 -6.32 22.97
N MET A 355 -29.00 -5.70 23.86
CA MET A 355 -28.79 -6.17 25.23
C MET A 355 -29.47 -5.35 26.34
N GLY A 356 -30.25 -4.29 26.01
CA GLY A 356 -30.85 -3.45 27.04
C GLY A 356 -32.13 -2.75 26.61
N GLN A 357 -32.91 -2.30 27.60
CA GLN A 357 -34.07 -1.42 27.38
C GLN A 357 -33.58 0.01 27.09
N LEU A 358 -33.15 0.25 25.86
CA LEU A 358 -32.80 1.59 25.37
C LEU A 358 -34.05 2.35 24.96
N SER A 359 -34.11 3.66 25.27
CA SER A 359 -35.15 4.54 24.75
C SER A 359 -35.09 4.63 23.23
N GLU A 360 -36.19 4.88 22.55
CA GLU A 360 -36.20 5.01 21.08
C GLU A 360 -35.31 6.15 20.59
N SER A 361 -35.18 7.26 21.36
CA SER A 361 -34.23 8.33 21.03
C SER A 361 -32.77 7.89 21.10
N ALA A 362 -32.39 7.10 22.11
CA ALA A 362 -31.04 6.54 22.24
C ALA A 362 -30.73 5.55 21.11
N LYS A 363 -31.70 4.72 20.74
CA LYS A 363 -31.55 3.81 19.57
C LYS A 363 -31.35 4.59 18.28
N GLN A 364 -32.07 5.65 18.04
CA GLN A 364 -31.93 6.51 16.86
C GLN A 364 -30.56 7.17 16.81
N GLN A 365 -30.04 7.70 17.94
CA GLN A 365 -28.68 8.27 18.01
C GLN A 365 -27.60 7.25 17.69
N ILE A 366 -27.71 6.03 18.23
CA ILE A 366 -26.76 4.95 17.93
C ILE A 366 -26.81 4.58 16.45
N LEU A 367 -28.00 4.42 15.86
CA LEU A 367 -28.17 4.11 14.45
C LEU A 367 -27.59 5.21 13.55
N GLN A 368 -27.75 6.48 13.93
CA GLN A 368 -27.18 7.61 13.20
C GLN A 368 -25.65 7.65 13.28
N SER A 369 -25.08 7.36 14.45
CA SER A 369 -23.64 7.20 14.64
C SER A 369 -23.08 6.03 13.81
N MET A 370 -23.76 4.88 13.83
CA MET A 370 -23.40 3.71 13.02
C MET A 370 -23.51 4.01 11.52
N LEU A 371 -24.52 4.76 11.08
CA LEU A 371 -24.66 5.18 9.68
C LEU A 371 -23.47 6.04 9.23
N GLN A 372 -23.07 7.02 10.03
CA GLN A 372 -21.92 7.89 9.75
C GLN A 372 -20.61 7.08 9.70
N GLY A 373 -20.40 6.20 10.69
CA GLY A 373 -19.23 5.31 10.73
C GLY A 373 -19.20 4.36 9.53
N GLN A 374 -20.33 3.78 9.14
CA GLN A 374 -20.41 2.87 7.99
C GLN A 374 -20.14 3.59 6.66
N LYS A 375 -20.60 4.85 6.52
CA LYS A 375 -20.25 5.70 5.37
C LYS A 375 -18.76 6.03 5.32
N SER A 376 -18.08 6.20 6.46
CA SER A 376 -16.63 6.41 6.51
C SER A 376 -15.88 5.16 6.06
N VAL A 377 -16.28 3.97 6.52
CA VAL A 377 -15.71 2.69 6.07
C VAL A 377 -15.98 2.48 4.58
N GLN A 378 -17.17 2.83 4.09
CA GLN A 378 -17.50 2.76 2.66
C GLN A 378 -16.56 3.61 1.80
N LYS A 379 -16.37 4.89 2.18
CA LYS A 379 -15.48 5.80 1.44
C LYS A 379 -14.04 5.24 1.38
N ALA A 380 -13.51 4.81 2.53
CA ALA A 380 -12.17 4.25 2.60
C ALA A 380 -12.04 2.96 1.76
N LEU A 381 -13.05 2.08 1.80
CA LEU A 381 -13.05 0.84 1.02
C LEU A 381 -13.25 1.09 -0.48
N GLN A 382 -14.14 2.03 -0.86
CA GLN A 382 -14.32 2.38 -2.28
C GLN A 382 -13.04 2.96 -2.87
N GLN A 383 -12.34 3.78 -2.12
CA GLN A 383 -11.02 4.26 -2.48
C GLN A 383 -10.06 3.10 -2.70
N LEU A 384 -10.01 2.16 -1.78
CA LEU A 384 -9.17 0.96 -1.86
C LEU A 384 -9.52 0.03 -3.04
N ILE A 385 -10.82 -0.25 -3.26
CA ILE A 385 -11.29 -1.10 -4.38
C ILE A 385 -10.96 -0.47 -5.73
N LYS A 386 -11.09 0.85 -5.81
CA LYS A 386 -10.73 1.62 -6.99
C LYS A 386 -9.23 1.44 -7.27
N GLU A 387 -8.42 1.49 -6.22
CA GLU A 387 -6.96 1.27 -6.22
C GLU A 387 -6.57 -0.14 -6.73
N MET A 388 -7.23 -1.18 -6.25
CA MET A 388 -6.88 -2.57 -6.59
C MET A 388 -7.43 -3.06 -7.93
N LYS A 389 -8.58 -2.57 -8.40
CA LYS A 389 -9.15 -3.01 -9.69
C LYS A 389 -8.28 -2.70 -10.90
N GLN A 390 -7.38 -1.76 -10.76
CA GLN A 390 -6.58 -1.20 -11.85
C GLN A 390 -5.20 -1.83 -11.98
N SER A 391 -4.72 -2.50 -10.93
CA SER A 391 -3.45 -3.23 -10.97
C SER A 391 -3.46 -4.48 -11.86
N GLY A 392 -4.60 -4.81 -12.50
CA GLY A 392 -4.72 -5.98 -13.37
C GLY A 392 -4.71 -7.33 -12.65
N GLU A 393 -4.59 -7.34 -11.33
CA GLU A 393 -4.60 -8.56 -10.52
C GLU A 393 -6.03 -9.12 -10.36
N LYS A 394 -6.44 -9.97 -11.28
CA LYS A 394 -7.69 -10.74 -11.12
C LYS A 394 -7.68 -11.66 -9.89
N ASN A 395 -6.52 -12.05 -9.39
CA ASN A 395 -6.36 -13.02 -8.29
C ASN A 395 -5.99 -12.40 -6.92
N GLY A 396 -5.73 -11.07 -6.83
CA GLY A 396 -5.32 -10.38 -5.60
C GLY A 396 -6.43 -9.63 -4.86
N GLN A 397 -7.59 -9.47 -5.51
CA GLN A 397 -8.64 -8.58 -5.03
C GLN A 397 -9.41 -9.07 -3.79
N GLY A 398 -9.23 -10.34 -3.36
CA GLY A 398 -10.10 -10.87 -2.32
C GLY A 398 -11.57 -10.62 -2.67
N ASP A 399 -12.46 -10.65 -1.70
CA ASP A 399 -13.88 -10.33 -1.90
C ASP A 399 -14.21 -8.84 -1.62
N LEU A 400 -13.30 -7.92 -1.98
CA LEU A 400 -13.49 -6.48 -1.71
C LEU A 400 -14.76 -5.91 -2.37
N LYS A 401 -15.13 -6.44 -3.53
CA LYS A 401 -16.40 -6.07 -4.19
C LYS A 401 -17.61 -6.55 -3.40
N GLY A 402 -17.56 -7.76 -2.86
CA GLY A 402 -18.59 -8.30 -1.98
C GLY A 402 -18.69 -7.52 -0.67
N ILE A 403 -17.55 -7.06 -0.13
CA ILE A 403 -17.52 -6.17 1.04
C ILE A 403 -18.22 -4.84 0.72
N SER A 404 -17.95 -4.21 -0.43
CA SER A 404 -18.59 -2.95 -0.84
C SER A 404 -20.10 -3.09 -0.95
N ASN A 405 -20.58 -4.15 -1.56
CA ASN A 405 -22.03 -4.41 -1.70
C ASN A 405 -22.69 -4.64 -0.32
N ASP A 406 -22.05 -5.39 0.57
CA ASP A 406 -22.54 -5.60 1.93
C ASP A 406 -22.60 -4.28 2.73
N ILE A 407 -21.63 -3.39 2.56
CA ILE A 407 -21.61 -2.06 3.18
C ILE A 407 -22.74 -1.19 2.64
N GLU A 408 -22.97 -1.17 1.34
CA GLU A 408 -24.08 -0.41 0.73
C GLU A 408 -25.43 -0.87 1.25
N ASP A 409 -25.63 -2.16 1.37
CA ASP A 409 -26.84 -2.74 1.94
C ASP A 409 -27.03 -2.35 3.42
N VAL A 410 -25.94 -2.38 4.22
CA VAL A 410 -25.98 -1.96 5.64
C VAL A 410 -26.31 -0.47 5.74
N ILE A 411 -25.72 0.39 4.92
CA ILE A 411 -26.02 1.82 4.87
C ILE A 411 -27.50 2.05 4.51
N SER A 412 -28.04 1.31 3.53
CA SER A 412 -29.44 1.39 3.15
C SER A 412 -30.36 1.00 4.30
N ASP A 413 -30.04 -0.08 5.03
CA ASP A 413 -30.82 -0.50 6.20
C ASP A 413 -30.75 0.54 7.33
N LEU A 414 -29.55 1.05 7.66
CA LEU A 414 -29.35 2.06 8.71
C LEU A 414 -30.00 3.41 8.37
N SER A 415 -30.02 3.81 7.11
CA SER A 415 -30.68 5.04 6.68
C SER A 415 -32.20 5.00 6.86
N LYS A 416 -32.76 3.80 6.85
CA LYS A 416 -34.18 3.54 7.13
C LYS A 416 -34.45 3.24 8.60
N PHE A 417 -33.47 3.48 9.47
CA PHE A 417 -33.52 3.11 10.90
C PHE A 417 -33.83 1.63 11.15
N LYS A 418 -33.50 0.76 10.21
CA LYS A 418 -33.69 -0.69 10.31
C LYS A 418 -32.40 -1.36 10.70
N TYR A 419 -32.37 -1.98 11.89
CA TYR A 419 -31.27 -2.81 12.34
C TYR A 419 -31.80 -4.17 12.77
N ASN A 420 -31.68 -5.14 11.90
CA ASN A 420 -32.20 -6.49 12.08
C ASN A 420 -31.09 -7.54 12.04
N LYS A 421 -31.45 -8.80 12.23
CA LYS A 421 -30.52 -9.94 12.20
C LYS A 421 -29.73 -10.03 10.87
N LYS A 422 -30.36 -9.65 9.73
CA LYS A 422 -29.69 -9.63 8.41
C LYS A 422 -28.62 -8.55 8.37
N THR A 423 -28.91 -7.33 8.82
CA THR A 423 -27.98 -6.21 8.88
C THR A 423 -26.77 -6.56 9.77
N LYS A 424 -27.03 -7.15 10.96
CA LYS A 424 -25.98 -7.62 11.87
C LYS A 424 -25.10 -8.70 11.23
N ASN A 425 -25.68 -9.65 10.50
CA ASN A 425 -24.92 -10.69 9.80
C ASN A 425 -24.06 -10.10 8.67
N LYS A 426 -24.58 -9.11 7.91
CA LYS A 426 -23.81 -8.40 6.89
C LYS A 426 -22.61 -7.67 7.50
N GLN A 427 -22.79 -6.95 8.61
CA GLN A 427 -21.69 -6.29 9.31
C GLN A 427 -20.60 -7.26 9.78
N ARG A 428 -20.98 -8.43 10.31
CA ARG A 428 -20.01 -9.48 10.67
C ARG A 428 -19.26 -10.02 9.47
N ARG A 429 -19.96 -10.23 8.36
CA ARG A 429 -19.37 -10.71 7.10
C ARG A 429 -18.41 -9.68 6.50
N ILE A 430 -18.72 -8.39 6.56
CA ILE A 430 -17.82 -7.30 6.17
C ILE A 430 -16.49 -7.40 6.94
N LEU A 431 -16.57 -7.50 8.28
CA LEU A 431 -15.38 -7.60 9.12
C LEU A 431 -14.55 -8.85 8.80
N SER A 432 -15.19 -10.04 8.70
CA SER A 432 -14.49 -11.29 8.37
C SER A 432 -13.73 -11.16 7.04
N ARG A 433 -14.40 -10.68 6.00
CA ARG A 433 -13.80 -10.51 4.67
C ARG A 433 -12.68 -9.46 4.63
N MET A 434 -12.79 -8.37 5.43
CA MET A 434 -11.71 -7.39 5.57
C MET A 434 -10.46 -8.02 6.19
N LEU A 435 -10.63 -8.80 7.25
CA LEU A 435 -9.54 -9.51 7.92
C LEU A 435 -8.94 -10.59 7.03
N ASP A 436 -9.76 -11.34 6.27
CA ASP A 436 -9.30 -12.34 5.31
C ASP A 436 -8.50 -11.69 4.17
N SER A 437 -8.96 -10.54 3.67
CA SER A 437 -8.25 -9.78 2.65
C SER A 437 -6.91 -9.24 3.17
N GLN A 438 -6.88 -8.69 4.39
CA GLN A 438 -5.66 -8.23 5.05
C GLN A 438 -4.68 -9.39 5.25
N THR A 439 -5.17 -10.54 5.75
CA THR A 439 -4.33 -11.73 5.98
C THR A 439 -3.78 -12.28 4.67
N SER A 440 -4.57 -12.33 3.61
CA SER A 440 -4.13 -12.77 2.28
C SER A 440 -3.03 -11.84 1.72
N LEU A 441 -3.20 -10.53 1.84
CA LEU A 441 -2.21 -9.55 1.39
C LEU A 441 -0.94 -9.57 2.25
N SER A 442 -1.08 -9.66 3.58
CA SER A 442 0.05 -9.76 4.49
C SER A 442 0.80 -11.09 4.37
N GLN A 443 0.09 -12.21 4.16
CA GLN A 443 0.75 -13.52 3.96
C GLN A 443 1.54 -13.59 2.66
N ARG A 444 1.13 -12.89 1.61
CA ARG A 444 1.94 -12.75 0.40
C ARG A 444 3.24 -12.00 0.68
N GLY A 445 3.20 -10.88 1.42
CA GLY A 445 4.39 -10.16 1.86
C GLY A 445 5.19 -10.85 2.97
N TYR A 446 4.54 -11.58 3.89
CA TYR A 446 5.17 -12.25 5.05
C TYR A 446 5.72 -13.65 4.75
N LYS A 447 5.13 -14.41 3.83
CA LYS A 447 5.72 -15.69 3.40
C LYS A 447 7.13 -15.51 2.85
N GLU A 448 7.44 -14.35 2.35
CA GLU A 448 8.76 -13.97 1.88
C GLU A 448 9.70 -13.57 3.02
N LYS A 449 9.26 -12.82 4.02
CA LYS A 449 10.09 -12.39 5.17
C LYS A 449 10.35 -13.51 6.21
N ARG A 450 9.42 -14.44 6.44
CA ARG A 450 9.58 -15.51 7.43
C ARG A 450 10.57 -16.62 7.05
N LYS A 451 10.97 -16.72 5.79
CA LYS A 451 11.94 -17.72 5.33
C LYS A 451 13.40 -17.30 5.45
N SER A 452 13.69 -16.05 5.77
CA SER A 452 15.07 -15.55 5.90
C SER A 452 15.69 -15.69 7.28
N TYR A 453 14.96 -16.24 8.27
CA TYR A 453 15.52 -16.62 9.56
C TYR A 453 15.57 -18.14 9.67
N ASN A 454 16.65 -18.75 9.19
CA ASN A 454 17.09 -20.03 9.73
C ASN A 454 17.59 -19.77 11.16
N VAL A 455 16.71 -19.87 12.12
CA VAL A 455 17.13 -20.13 13.50
C VAL A 455 17.60 -21.60 13.49
N ASP A 456 18.88 -21.81 13.72
CA ASP A 456 19.41 -23.14 13.99
C ASP A 456 18.54 -23.79 15.06
N ARG A 457 17.87 -24.88 14.69
CA ARG A 457 16.92 -25.59 15.54
C ARG A 457 17.58 -26.33 16.71
N THR A 458 18.86 -26.14 16.92
CA THR A 458 19.61 -26.81 18.02
C THR A 458 19.42 -26.14 19.40
N ASP A 459 18.94 -24.88 19.45
CA ASP A 459 18.82 -24.17 20.74
C ASP A 459 17.38 -24.07 21.30
N ILE A 460 16.37 -24.64 20.64
CA ILE A 460 14.96 -24.52 21.08
C ILE A 460 14.51 -25.70 21.95
N TYR A 461 15.33 -26.74 22.17
CA TYR A 461 15.01 -27.87 23.01
C TYR A 461 15.85 -27.97 24.29
N SER A 462 16.20 -26.86 24.92
CA SER A 462 16.47 -26.85 26.33
C SER A 462 15.13 -26.76 27.07
N SER A 463 14.55 -27.91 27.44
CA SER A 463 13.47 -27.93 28.40
C SER A 463 13.86 -27.09 29.61
N SER A 464 13.00 -26.17 30.00
CA SER A 464 13.17 -25.42 31.26
C SER A 464 13.24 -26.42 32.41
N LYS A 465 14.43 -26.64 32.91
CA LYS A 465 14.69 -27.55 34.05
C LYS A 465 14.19 -27.02 35.40
N ASN A 466 13.36 -26.01 35.44
CA ASN A 466 12.84 -25.43 36.68
C ASN A 466 11.37 -25.00 36.51
N LEU A 467 10.47 -25.98 36.44
CA LEU A 467 9.11 -25.78 36.93
C LEU A 467 9.06 -26.37 38.32
N PRO A 468 8.74 -25.58 39.36
CA PRO A 468 8.52 -26.15 40.68
C PRO A 468 7.26 -27.01 40.69
N LEU A 469 7.41 -28.27 40.98
CA LEU A 469 6.34 -29.20 41.34
C LEU A 469 5.72 -28.75 42.67
N SER A 470 4.84 -27.75 42.64
CA SER A 470 3.97 -27.45 43.77
C SER A 470 2.78 -26.64 43.31
N LEU A 471 1.77 -27.35 42.89
CA LEU A 471 0.35 -26.99 43.01
C LEU A 471 -0.41 -28.28 42.75
N GLY A 472 -0.51 -29.09 43.84
CA GLY A 472 -1.54 -30.09 44.00
C GLY A 472 -2.82 -29.46 44.44
#